data_d13c0e35a8fc44ecca27d9863c4b74ae
#
_entry.id   d13c0e35a8fc44ecca27d9863c4b74ae
#
_cell.length_a   1.000
_cell.length_b   1.000
_cell.length_c   1.000
_cell.angle_alpha   90.00
_cell.angle_beta   90.00
_cell.angle_gamma   90.00
#
_symmetry.space_group_name_H-M   'P 1'
#
loop_
_entity.id
_entity.type
_entity.pdbx_description
1 polymer ?
#
loop_
_entity_poly.entity_id
_entity_poly.type
_entity_poly.pdbx_seq_one_letter_code
_entity_poly.pdbx_strand_id
1 'polypeptide(L)'
;MDKLCYLPKHPDIKLYQSDELFKINTDTEVLGEFLNIYKEDIVLDMGTNTGALMLYANMFHPKKIIGLEINSKALVLAKKNMELNNITNYELINDDIITYTNELVDVIICNPPYFKTKEDNKSNDSYKNLAKHESELKLDLLVKSISRNLKDNGTLFFLYLTSRLDEVVLEFKKNNLVIKEMKFVYDTNKEYSNVCLFRAVKNGIQGLVVDKPVIIKRDK
;
A
#
# COMPACT_ATOMS: atom_id res chain seq x y z
N MET A 1 -0.41 -4.11 -23.61
CA MET A 1 -1.86 -3.93 -23.88
C MET A 1 -2.61 -4.05 -22.55
N ASP A 2 -3.53 -3.12 -22.27
CA ASP A 2 -4.28 -3.16 -21.01
C ASP A 2 -5.25 -4.34 -21.02
N LYS A 3 -5.24 -5.12 -19.93
CA LYS A 3 -6.16 -6.24 -19.74
C LYS A 3 -7.18 -5.89 -18.66
N LEU A 4 -8.46 -6.12 -18.95
CA LEU A 4 -9.53 -6.00 -17.96
C LEU A 4 -9.47 -7.18 -17.01
N CYS A 5 -9.43 -6.88 -15.72
CA CYS A 5 -9.40 -7.85 -14.62
C CYS A 5 -10.46 -7.46 -13.59
N TYR A 6 -10.60 -8.28 -12.57
CA TYR A 6 -11.47 -8.02 -11.42
C TYR A 6 -10.62 -7.88 -10.15
N LEU A 7 -11.10 -7.07 -9.22
CA LEU A 7 -10.47 -6.97 -7.91
C LEU A 7 -10.61 -8.33 -7.20
N PRO A 8 -9.52 -8.89 -6.64
CA PRO A 8 -9.61 -10.16 -5.93
C PRO A 8 -10.73 -10.17 -4.88
N LYS A 9 -11.52 -11.24 -4.81
CA LYS A 9 -12.71 -11.42 -3.98
C LYS A 9 -13.89 -10.47 -4.25
N HIS A 10 -13.72 -9.48 -5.12
CA HIS A 10 -14.74 -8.47 -5.44
C HIS A 10 -15.01 -8.44 -6.95
N PRO A 11 -15.69 -9.44 -7.51
CA PRO A 11 -15.88 -9.58 -8.97
C PRO A 11 -16.73 -8.46 -9.61
N ASP A 12 -17.42 -7.67 -8.80
CA ASP A 12 -18.19 -6.51 -9.29
C ASP A 12 -17.28 -5.29 -9.53
N ILE A 13 -16.08 -5.27 -8.96
CA ILE A 13 -15.11 -4.19 -9.12
C ILE A 13 -14.11 -4.54 -10.21
N LYS A 14 -14.13 -3.78 -11.29
CA LYS A 14 -13.31 -4.01 -12.49
C LYS A 14 -12.12 -3.06 -12.52
N LEU A 15 -11.01 -3.52 -13.05
CA LEU A 15 -9.85 -2.67 -13.29
C LEU A 15 -9.04 -3.13 -14.49
N TYR A 16 -8.38 -2.18 -15.13
CA TYR A 16 -7.38 -2.46 -16.15
C TYR A 16 -6.01 -2.63 -15.51
N GLN A 17 -5.24 -3.59 -15.99
CA GLN A 17 -3.83 -3.79 -15.66
C GLN A 17 -3.00 -3.81 -16.93
N SER A 18 -1.73 -3.36 -16.85
CA SER A 18 -0.79 -3.36 -17.95
C SER A 18 0.41 -4.25 -17.63
N ASP A 19 0.97 -4.89 -18.67
CA ASP A 19 2.21 -5.67 -18.53
C ASP A 19 3.45 -4.78 -18.32
N GLU A 20 3.31 -3.46 -18.54
CA GLU A 20 4.38 -2.45 -18.34
C GLU A 20 4.38 -1.86 -16.92
N LEU A 21 3.38 -2.18 -16.09
CA LEU A 21 3.20 -1.64 -14.74
C LEU A 21 3.14 -2.77 -13.72
N PHE A 22 3.29 -2.43 -12.45
CA PHE A 22 3.08 -3.40 -11.38
C PHE A 22 1.64 -3.89 -11.39
N LYS A 23 1.47 -5.21 -11.40
CA LYS A 23 0.15 -5.84 -11.34
C LYS A 23 -0.28 -6.02 -9.89
N ILE A 24 -1.58 -6.08 -9.70
CA ILE A 24 -2.14 -6.56 -8.43
C ILE A 24 -1.55 -7.93 -8.12
N ASN A 25 -1.10 -8.07 -6.91
CA ASN A 25 -0.59 -9.31 -6.36
C ASN A 25 -1.29 -9.63 -5.03
N THR A 26 -0.90 -10.72 -4.40
CA THR A 26 -1.43 -11.14 -3.12
C THR A 26 -1.24 -10.07 -2.02
N ASP A 27 -0.14 -9.32 -2.05
CA ASP A 27 0.16 -8.27 -1.07
C ASP A 27 -0.87 -7.13 -1.16
N THR A 28 -1.21 -6.72 -2.39
CA THR A 28 -2.29 -5.73 -2.63
C THR A 28 -3.63 -6.24 -2.11
N GLU A 29 -3.97 -7.52 -2.37
CA GLU A 29 -5.21 -8.12 -1.89
C GLU A 29 -5.28 -8.14 -0.36
N VAL A 30 -4.27 -8.70 0.32
CA VAL A 30 -4.31 -8.83 1.78
C VAL A 30 -4.29 -7.48 2.49
N LEU A 31 -3.61 -6.47 1.93
CA LEU A 31 -3.65 -5.12 2.47
C LEU A 31 -5.03 -4.49 2.25
N GLY A 32 -5.62 -4.65 1.06
CA GLY A 32 -6.96 -4.15 0.75
C GLY A 32 -8.04 -4.73 1.68
N GLU A 33 -7.99 -6.05 1.94
CA GLU A 33 -8.89 -6.73 2.88
C GLU A 33 -8.64 -6.36 4.35
N PHE A 34 -7.49 -5.78 4.66
CA PHE A 34 -7.13 -5.36 6.02
C PHE A 34 -7.59 -3.94 6.35
N LEU A 35 -8.03 -3.18 5.35
CA LEU A 35 -8.48 -1.79 5.55
C LEU A 35 -9.70 -1.71 6.45
N ASN A 36 -9.76 -0.63 7.21
CA ASN A 36 -10.94 -0.21 7.97
C ASN A 36 -10.97 1.33 7.97
N ILE A 37 -11.90 1.91 7.21
CA ILE A 37 -11.95 3.34 6.88
C ILE A 37 -13.35 3.85 7.20
N TYR A 38 -13.45 5.08 7.72
CA TYR A 38 -14.73 5.72 7.99
C TYR A 38 -15.18 6.64 6.86
N LYS A 39 -16.48 6.89 6.75
CA LYS A 39 -17.07 7.71 5.67
C LYS A 39 -16.52 9.13 5.59
N GLU A 40 -16.18 9.74 6.73
CA GLU A 40 -15.65 11.11 6.79
C GLU A 40 -14.14 11.20 6.56
N ASP A 41 -13.45 10.05 6.43
CA ASP A 41 -12.00 10.03 6.27
C ASP A 41 -11.57 10.57 4.91
N ILE A 42 -10.48 11.31 4.91
CA ILE A 42 -9.66 11.60 3.74
C ILE A 42 -8.53 10.56 3.72
N VAL A 43 -8.47 9.80 2.64
CA VAL A 43 -7.54 8.68 2.46
C VAL A 43 -6.45 9.07 1.47
N LEU A 44 -5.19 8.78 1.79
CA LEU A 44 -4.05 8.91 0.89
C LEU A 44 -3.45 7.52 0.63
N ASP A 45 -3.48 7.08 -0.62
CA ASP A 45 -2.80 5.87 -1.10
C ASP A 45 -1.43 6.26 -1.65
N MET A 46 -0.37 5.99 -0.87
CA MET A 46 1.02 6.32 -1.21
C MET A 46 1.65 5.24 -2.08
N GLY A 47 1.91 5.58 -3.35
CA GLY A 47 2.34 4.64 -4.38
C GLY A 47 1.16 3.89 -4.97
N THR A 48 0.13 4.64 -5.36
CA THR A 48 -1.15 4.06 -5.78
C THR A 48 -1.05 3.18 -7.03
N ASN A 49 0.02 3.33 -7.82
CA ASN A 49 0.21 2.62 -9.08
C ASN A 49 -1.06 2.75 -9.97
N THR A 50 -1.73 1.65 -10.28
CA THR A 50 -2.95 1.64 -11.11
C THR A 50 -4.25 1.84 -10.32
N GLY A 51 -4.18 2.25 -9.04
CA GLY A 51 -5.33 2.58 -8.21
C GLY A 51 -6.04 1.41 -7.53
N ALA A 52 -5.41 0.24 -7.45
CA ALA A 52 -6.06 -0.95 -6.88
C ALA A 52 -6.45 -0.76 -5.40
N LEU A 53 -5.56 -0.19 -4.56
CA LEU A 53 -5.87 0.08 -3.16
C LEU A 53 -6.88 1.23 -3.00
N MET A 54 -6.92 2.18 -3.95
CA MET A 54 -8.00 3.17 -3.99
C MET A 54 -9.37 2.52 -4.22
N LEU A 55 -9.45 1.47 -5.05
CA LEU A 55 -10.69 0.70 -5.26
C LEU A 55 -11.13 -0.01 -3.96
N TYR A 56 -10.19 -0.64 -3.24
CA TYR A 56 -10.49 -1.21 -1.92
C TYR A 56 -10.95 -0.14 -0.92
N ALA A 57 -10.27 1.02 -0.88
CA ALA A 57 -10.65 2.11 0.00
C ALA A 57 -12.06 2.64 -0.31
N ASN A 58 -12.43 2.71 -1.60
CA ASN A 58 -13.75 3.19 -2.02
C ASN A 58 -14.92 2.32 -1.51
N MET A 59 -14.69 1.05 -1.18
CA MET A 59 -15.72 0.17 -0.61
C MET A 59 -16.26 0.68 0.72
N PHE A 60 -15.48 1.50 1.43
CA PHE A 60 -15.87 2.15 2.69
C PHE A 60 -16.57 3.49 2.49
N HIS A 61 -16.68 3.99 1.24
CA HIS A 61 -17.27 5.27 0.89
C HIS A 61 -16.68 6.46 1.65
N PRO A 62 -15.34 6.64 1.68
CA PRO A 62 -14.70 7.76 2.37
C PRO A 62 -15.07 9.10 1.73
N LYS A 63 -14.83 10.18 2.46
CA LYS A 63 -15.07 11.55 1.97
C LYS A 63 -14.26 11.85 0.71
N LYS A 64 -12.99 11.43 0.68
CA LYS A 64 -12.08 11.65 -0.45
C LYS A 64 -10.98 10.59 -0.47
N ILE A 65 -10.54 10.20 -1.66
CA ILE A 65 -9.40 9.30 -1.87
C ILE A 65 -8.37 10.03 -2.73
N ILE A 66 -7.14 10.10 -2.26
CA ILE A 66 -6.01 10.70 -2.96
C ILE A 66 -5.05 9.59 -3.35
N GLY A 67 -4.75 9.45 -4.64
CA GLY A 67 -3.73 8.54 -5.15
C GLY A 67 -2.46 9.30 -5.49
N LEU A 68 -1.36 9.00 -4.82
CA LEU A 68 -0.04 9.59 -5.04
C LEU A 68 0.86 8.60 -5.77
N GLU A 69 1.44 9.00 -6.90
CA GLU A 69 2.27 8.11 -7.72
C GLU A 69 3.26 8.93 -8.54
N ILE A 70 4.52 8.49 -8.59
CA ILE A 70 5.57 9.14 -9.36
C ILE A 70 5.50 8.80 -10.85
N ASN A 71 4.97 7.63 -11.20
CA ASN A 71 4.83 7.17 -12.58
C ASN A 71 3.54 7.69 -13.21
N SER A 72 3.65 8.72 -14.06
CA SER A 72 2.50 9.33 -14.74
C SER A 72 1.70 8.34 -15.61
N LYS A 73 2.35 7.30 -16.19
CA LYS A 73 1.64 6.26 -16.96
C LYS A 73 0.72 5.41 -16.07
N ALA A 74 1.16 5.13 -14.84
CA ALA A 74 0.35 4.42 -13.86
C ALA A 74 -0.87 5.25 -13.47
N LEU A 75 -0.72 6.56 -13.26
CA LEU A 75 -1.84 7.46 -12.96
C LEU A 75 -2.88 7.55 -14.08
N VAL A 76 -2.45 7.49 -15.34
CA VAL A 76 -3.42 7.42 -16.47
C VAL A 76 -4.30 6.18 -16.33
N LEU A 77 -3.72 5.04 -15.96
CA LEU A 77 -4.47 3.81 -15.79
C LEU A 77 -5.31 3.84 -14.50
N ALA A 78 -4.79 4.43 -13.42
CA ALA A 78 -5.54 4.66 -12.18
C ALA A 78 -6.81 5.49 -12.45
N LYS A 79 -6.68 6.61 -13.20
CA LYS A 79 -7.83 7.42 -13.61
C LYS A 79 -8.90 6.59 -14.35
N LYS A 80 -8.46 5.83 -15.36
CA LYS A 80 -9.36 4.94 -16.11
C LYS A 80 -10.07 3.93 -15.21
N ASN A 81 -9.39 3.42 -14.17
CA ASN A 81 -9.95 2.48 -13.21
C ASN A 81 -10.96 3.13 -12.26
N MET A 82 -10.72 4.36 -11.82
CA MET A 82 -11.71 5.13 -11.04
C MET A 82 -12.98 5.40 -11.86
N GLU A 83 -12.82 5.89 -13.09
CA GLU A 83 -13.92 6.17 -14.01
C GLU A 83 -14.73 4.91 -14.35
N LEU A 84 -14.07 3.77 -14.57
CA LEU A 84 -14.71 2.47 -14.86
C LEU A 84 -15.65 2.02 -13.72
N ASN A 85 -15.36 2.40 -12.49
CA ASN A 85 -16.15 2.06 -11.30
C ASN A 85 -17.05 3.23 -10.82
N ASN A 86 -17.22 4.29 -11.63
CA ASN A 86 -18.04 5.47 -11.33
C ASN A 86 -17.63 6.19 -10.02
N ILE A 87 -16.36 6.13 -9.66
CA ILE A 87 -15.83 6.82 -8.47
C ILE A 87 -15.55 8.27 -8.86
N THR A 88 -16.06 9.23 -8.09
CA THR A 88 -15.95 10.67 -8.37
C THR A 88 -15.24 11.45 -7.27
N ASN A 89 -15.16 10.90 -6.07
CA ASN A 89 -14.56 11.52 -4.87
C ASN A 89 -13.06 11.24 -4.76
N TYR A 90 -12.33 11.31 -5.87
CA TYR A 90 -10.89 11.04 -5.89
C TYR A 90 -10.08 12.20 -6.46
N GLU A 91 -8.79 12.17 -6.15
CA GLU A 91 -7.75 13.02 -6.74
C GLU A 91 -6.52 12.16 -7.06
N LEU A 92 -5.85 12.44 -8.18
CA LEU A 92 -4.60 11.78 -8.54
C LEU A 92 -3.49 12.82 -8.62
N ILE A 93 -2.38 12.54 -7.94
CA ILE A 93 -1.24 13.45 -7.81
C ILE A 93 0.01 12.75 -8.34
N ASN A 94 0.67 13.41 -9.30
CA ASN A 94 1.95 12.94 -9.82
C ASN A 94 3.10 13.60 -9.06
N ASP A 95 3.58 12.95 -8.00
CA ASP A 95 4.68 13.46 -7.17
C ASP A 95 5.43 12.31 -6.50
N ASP A 96 6.58 12.63 -5.92
CA ASP A 96 7.41 11.69 -5.15
C ASP A 96 6.89 11.57 -3.71
N ILE A 97 6.68 10.35 -3.25
CA ILE A 97 6.26 10.03 -1.88
C ILE A 97 7.15 10.71 -0.83
N ILE A 98 8.46 10.83 -1.08
CA ILE A 98 9.41 11.38 -0.10
C ILE A 98 9.25 12.88 0.07
N THR A 99 9.02 13.60 -1.00
CA THR A 99 8.94 15.07 -0.99
C THR A 99 7.51 15.60 -0.83
N TYR A 100 6.52 14.78 -1.17
CA TYR A 100 5.12 15.17 -1.11
C TYR A 100 4.70 15.69 0.26
N THR A 101 4.06 16.86 0.25
CA THR A 101 3.42 17.48 1.42
C THR A 101 2.13 18.14 0.97
N ASN A 102 1.06 17.86 1.67
CA ASN A 102 -0.25 18.49 1.43
C ASN A 102 -1.02 18.59 2.76
N GLU A 103 -2.31 18.87 2.68
CA GLU A 103 -3.20 18.80 3.85
C GLU A 103 -3.09 17.41 4.52
N LEU A 104 -3.09 17.43 5.85
CA LEU A 104 -3.04 16.21 6.64
C LEU A 104 -4.27 15.35 6.38
N VAL A 105 -4.07 14.04 6.23
CA VAL A 105 -5.14 13.07 5.97
C VAL A 105 -5.47 12.22 7.20
N ASP A 106 -6.65 11.63 7.22
CA ASP A 106 -7.12 10.77 8.31
C ASP A 106 -6.52 9.36 8.20
N VAL A 107 -6.36 8.86 6.97
CA VAL A 107 -5.85 7.52 6.69
C VAL A 107 -4.77 7.56 5.62
N ILE A 108 -3.68 6.82 5.85
CA ILE A 108 -2.68 6.51 4.83
C ILE A 108 -2.68 5.01 4.58
N ILE A 109 -2.68 4.62 3.30
CA ILE A 109 -2.44 3.25 2.84
C ILE A 109 -1.09 3.26 2.14
N CYS A 110 -0.23 2.27 2.42
CA CYS A 110 1.06 2.18 1.75
C CYS A 110 1.49 0.72 1.60
N ASN A 111 1.64 0.30 0.34
CA ASN A 111 2.26 -0.96 -0.07
C ASN A 111 3.50 -0.64 -0.90
N PRO A 112 4.62 -0.26 -0.26
CA PRO A 112 5.80 0.20 -0.99
C PRO A 112 6.49 -0.96 -1.71
N PRO A 113 7.23 -0.68 -2.79
CA PRO A 113 8.10 -1.69 -3.39
C PRO A 113 9.17 -2.13 -2.39
N TYR A 114 9.39 -3.44 -2.28
CA TYR A 114 10.39 -4.00 -1.37
C TYR A 114 11.74 -4.04 -2.04
N PHE A 115 12.77 -3.52 -1.37
CA PHE A 115 14.14 -3.71 -1.83
C PHE A 115 14.54 -5.17 -1.66
N LYS A 116 14.78 -5.85 -2.76
CA LYS A 116 15.48 -7.12 -2.74
C LYS A 116 16.93 -6.83 -2.37
N THR A 117 17.44 -7.48 -1.34
CA THR A 117 18.87 -7.53 -1.05
C THR A 117 19.61 -8.13 -2.24
N LYS A 118 20.91 -7.82 -2.39
CA LYS A 118 21.75 -8.21 -3.55
C LYS A 118 21.74 -9.69 -3.91
N GLU A 119 21.16 -10.55 -3.10
CA GLU A 119 21.11 -12.01 -3.30
C GLU A 119 19.98 -12.50 -4.21
N ASP A 120 18.94 -11.67 -4.46
CA ASP A 120 17.77 -12.06 -5.27
C ASP A 120 17.86 -11.71 -6.77
N ASN A 121 19.00 -11.23 -7.25
CA ASN A 121 19.20 -10.75 -8.62
C ASN A 121 19.38 -11.88 -9.66
N LYS A 122 18.32 -12.61 -9.97
CA LYS A 122 18.23 -13.46 -11.16
C LYS A 122 16.87 -13.31 -11.85
N SER A 123 16.56 -12.14 -12.43
CA SER A 123 15.53 -12.04 -13.49
C SER A 123 15.49 -10.65 -14.16
N ASN A 124 15.62 -10.68 -15.48
CA ASN A 124 15.20 -9.78 -16.56
C ASN A 124 15.43 -8.26 -16.50
N ASP A 125 16.10 -7.76 -17.58
CA ASP A 125 16.55 -6.38 -17.81
C ASP A 125 15.48 -5.28 -17.86
N SER A 126 14.21 -5.59 -18.10
CA SER A 126 13.11 -4.60 -18.12
C SER A 126 12.74 -4.05 -16.74
N TYR A 127 12.99 -4.81 -15.68
CA TYR A 127 12.80 -4.39 -14.29
C TYR A 127 13.94 -3.52 -13.74
N LYS A 128 15.10 -3.49 -14.39
CA LYS A 128 16.29 -2.76 -13.91
C LYS A 128 16.12 -1.24 -13.92
N ASN A 129 15.34 -0.70 -14.82
CA ASN A 129 15.11 0.76 -14.88
C ASN A 129 14.06 1.25 -13.87
N LEU A 130 13.04 0.44 -13.59
CA LEU A 130 12.10 0.69 -12.48
C LEU A 130 12.82 0.48 -11.13
N ALA A 131 13.61 -0.58 -10.99
CA ALA A 131 14.39 -0.85 -9.79
C ALA A 131 15.44 0.22 -9.46
N LYS A 132 15.88 1.05 -10.40
CA LYS A 132 16.80 2.17 -10.12
C LYS A 132 16.13 3.30 -9.35
N HIS A 133 14.88 3.65 -9.66
CA HIS A 133 14.10 4.62 -8.87
C HIS A 133 13.61 4.00 -7.54
N GLU A 134 13.36 2.69 -7.53
CA GLU A 134 12.98 1.93 -6.33
C GLU A 134 14.15 1.75 -5.35
N SER A 135 15.41 1.70 -5.85
CA SER A 135 16.60 1.55 -4.99
C SER A 135 16.87 2.75 -4.05
N GLU A 136 16.11 3.83 -4.18
CA GLU A 136 16.28 5.05 -3.39
C GLU A 136 15.23 5.26 -2.30
N LEU A 137 14.13 4.50 -2.29
CA LEU A 137 13.09 4.61 -1.26
C LEU A 137 13.52 3.97 0.05
N LYS A 138 14.28 4.69 0.85
CA LYS A 138 14.70 4.22 2.18
C LYS A 138 13.52 4.21 3.15
N LEU A 139 13.43 3.16 3.99
CA LEU A 139 12.34 2.99 4.95
C LEU A 139 12.21 4.18 5.91
N ASP A 140 13.32 4.72 6.39
CA ASP A 140 13.35 5.89 7.28
C ASP A 140 12.71 7.13 6.64
N LEU A 141 13.04 7.41 5.37
CA LEU A 141 12.46 8.52 4.62
C LEU A 141 10.96 8.31 4.33
N LEU A 142 10.58 7.08 3.96
CA LEU A 142 9.19 6.72 3.73
C LEU A 142 8.35 6.91 5.00
N VAL A 143 8.77 6.36 6.12
CA VAL A 143 8.04 6.45 7.39
C VAL A 143 7.96 7.90 7.89
N LYS A 144 9.02 8.68 7.68
CA LYS A 144 9.01 10.12 7.97
C LYS A 144 7.98 10.86 7.10
N SER A 145 7.90 10.54 5.80
CA SER A 145 6.91 11.13 4.90
C SER A 145 5.48 10.72 5.29
N ILE A 146 5.25 9.45 5.61
CA ILE A 146 3.96 8.96 6.12
C ILE A 146 3.53 9.77 7.35
N SER A 147 4.39 9.85 8.36
CA SER A 147 4.05 10.57 9.59
C SER A 147 3.79 12.06 9.35
N ARG A 148 4.54 12.69 8.44
CA ARG A 148 4.36 14.11 8.09
C ARG A 148 3.00 14.41 7.48
N ASN A 149 2.44 13.50 6.68
CA ASN A 149 1.18 13.69 5.98
C ASN A 149 -0.06 13.17 6.75
N LEU A 150 0.15 12.48 7.88
CA LEU A 150 -0.94 11.92 8.68
C LEU A 150 -1.34 12.87 9.81
N LYS A 151 -2.64 13.05 10.05
CA LYS A 151 -3.19 13.76 11.23
C LYS A 151 -2.78 13.07 12.53
N ASP A 152 -2.76 13.79 13.63
CA ASP A 152 -2.72 13.20 14.97
C ASP A 152 -3.95 12.30 15.16
N ASN A 153 -3.76 11.12 15.71
CA ASN A 153 -4.72 10.02 15.76
C ASN A 153 -5.16 9.46 14.40
N GLY A 154 -4.56 9.91 13.30
CA GLY A 154 -4.75 9.31 11.98
C GLY A 154 -4.16 7.90 11.91
N THR A 155 -4.69 7.08 11.01
CA THR A 155 -4.39 5.66 10.89
C THR A 155 -3.53 5.38 9.65
N LEU A 156 -2.47 4.60 9.84
CA LEU A 156 -1.66 4.03 8.79
C LEU A 156 -2.01 2.54 8.61
N PHE A 157 -2.32 2.13 7.38
CA PHE A 157 -2.32 0.74 6.94
C PHE A 157 -1.09 0.50 6.07
N PHE A 158 -0.23 -0.41 6.51
CA PHE A 158 1.09 -0.61 5.92
C PHE A 158 1.38 -2.10 5.78
N LEU A 159 1.98 -2.48 4.67
CA LEU A 159 2.45 -3.83 4.44
C LEU A 159 3.96 -3.79 4.19
N TYR A 160 4.71 -4.67 4.85
CA TYR A 160 6.15 -4.73 4.66
C TYR A 160 6.72 -6.13 4.91
N LEU A 161 7.99 -6.33 4.52
CA LEU A 161 8.67 -7.62 4.70
C LEU A 161 8.82 -7.99 6.18
N THR A 162 8.46 -9.22 6.52
CA THR A 162 8.63 -9.76 7.88
C THR A 162 10.11 -9.82 8.29
N SER A 163 11.02 -10.06 7.34
CA SER A 163 12.46 -10.09 7.58
C SER A 163 13.05 -8.74 8.02
N ARG A 164 12.30 -7.64 7.86
CA ARG A 164 12.68 -6.28 8.27
C ARG A 164 11.75 -5.71 9.34
N LEU A 165 11.12 -6.58 10.11
CA LEU A 165 10.16 -6.20 11.15
C LEU A 165 10.79 -5.29 12.21
N ASP A 166 12.00 -5.58 12.63
CA ASP A 166 12.75 -4.79 13.61
C ASP A 166 13.00 -3.36 13.14
N GLU A 167 13.37 -3.19 11.87
CA GLU A 167 13.54 -1.87 11.25
C GLU A 167 12.21 -1.10 11.21
N VAL A 168 11.11 -1.75 10.79
CA VAL A 168 9.78 -1.13 10.75
C VAL A 168 9.36 -0.64 12.13
N VAL A 169 9.49 -1.48 13.17
CA VAL A 169 9.14 -1.13 14.54
C VAL A 169 9.97 0.06 15.05
N LEU A 170 11.27 0.06 14.74
CA LEU A 170 12.17 1.15 15.11
C LEU A 170 11.78 2.46 14.43
N GLU A 171 11.55 2.44 13.11
CA GLU A 171 11.22 3.66 12.36
C GLU A 171 9.81 4.18 12.71
N PHE A 172 8.84 3.30 12.96
CA PHE A 172 7.54 3.73 13.45
C PHE A 172 7.65 4.44 14.80
N LYS A 173 8.41 3.87 15.74
CA LYS A 173 8.61 4.49 17.04
C LYS A 173 9.29 5.87 16.95
N LYS A 174 10.31 6.01 16.10
CA LYS A 174 11.01 7.30 15.87
C LYS A 174 10.08 8.39 15.30
N ASN A 175 9.05 7.99 14.56
CA ASN A 175 8.13 8.89 13.89
C ASN A 175 6.73 8.97 14.56
N ASN A 176 6.63 8.58 15.83
CA ASN A 176 5.42 8.62 16.65
C ASN A 176 4.23 7.81 16.07
N LEU A 177 4.51 6.76 15.31
CA LEU A 177 3.52 5.81 14.82
C LEU A 177 3.44 4.63 15.82
N VAL A 178 2.32 4.54 16.52
CA VAL A 178 2.09 3.47 17.51
C VAL A 178 1.38 2.31 16.83
N ILE A 179 2.05 1.16 16.75
CA ILE A 179 1.46 -0.05 16.17
C ILE A 179 0.31 -0.52 17.08
N LYS A 180 -0.87 -0.65 16.50
CA LYS A 180 -2.08 -1.09 17.18
C LYS A 180 -2.45 -2.52 16.85
N GLU A 181 -2.11 -2.94 15.63
CA GLU A 181 -2.42 -4.28 15.14
C GLU A 181 -1.35 -4.76 14.19
N MET A 182 -1.00 -6.03 14.30
CA MET A 182 -0.13 -6.74 13.38
C MET A 182 -0.79 -8.04 12.92
N LYS A 183 -0.60 -8.39 11.64
CA LYS A 183 -1.09 -9.62 11.05
C LYS A 183 -0.03 -10.22 10.15
N PHE A 184 0.49 -11.38 10.49
CA PHE A 184 1.44 -12.08 9.63
C PHE A 184 0.70 -12.77 8.48
N VAL A 185 1.32 -12.75 7.29
CA VAL A 185 0.76 -13.41 6.10
C VAL A 185 1.62 -14.62 5.77
N TYR A 186 1.02 -15.80 5.80
CA TYR A 186 1.64 -17.09 5.47
C TYR A 186 1.14 -17.61 4.14
N ASP A 187 2.05 -18.07 3.31
CA ASP A 187 1.77 -18.85 2.11
C ASP A 187 1.93 -20.34 2.46
N THR A 188 0.94 -21.18 2.15
CA THR A 188 1.00 -22.63 2.48
C THR A 188 2.18 -23.35 1.84
N ASN A 189 2.80 -22.76 0.82
CA ASN A 189 4.00 -23.30 0.17
C ASN A 189 5.31 -22.81 0.80
N LYS A 190 5.27 -22.07 1.92
CA LYS A 190 6.42 -21.52 2.62
C LYS A 190 6.41 -21.85 4.09
N GLU A 191 7.61 -21.99 4.66
CA GLU A 191 7.78 -22.35 6.07
C GLU A 191 7.64 -21.13 7.01
N TYR A 192 7.74 -19.91 6.47
CA TYR A 192 7.71 -18.67 7.25
C TYR A 192 6.89 -17.58 6.57
N SER A 193 6.48 -16.59 7.36
CA SER A 193 5.80 -15.39 6.84
C SER A 193 6.75 -14.53 6.04
N ASN A 194 6.31 -14.08 4.86
CA ASN A 194 7.09 -13.15 4.04
C ASN A 194 6.79 -11.69 4.35
N VAL A 195 5.51 -11.38 4.63
CA VAL A 195 5.06 -10.01 4.84
C VAL A 195 4.19 -9.93 6.09
N CYS A 196 4.20 -8.77 6.69
CA CYS A 196 3.37 -8.42 7.83
C CYS A 196 2.54 -7.19 7.48
N LEU A 197 1.27 -7.22 7.87
CA LEU A 197 0.35 -6.10 7.84
C LEU A 197 0.44 -5.36 9.17
N PHE A 198 0.45 -4.04 9.10
CA PHE A 198 0.48 -3.15 10.26
C PHE A 198 -0.68 -2.15 10.18
N ARG A 199 -1.40 -2.01 11.28
CA ARG A 199 -2.21 -0.83 11.54
C ARG A 199 -1.54 -0.04 12.65
N ALA A 200 -1.13 1.19 12.34
CA ALA A 200 -0.50 2.09 13.30
C ALA A 200 -1.28 3.40 13.39
N VAL A 201 -1.19 4.07 14.53
CA VAL A 201 -1.89 5.34 14.79
C VAL A 201 -0.85 6.38 15.19
N LYS A 202 -0.86 7.55 14.53
CA LYS A 202 0.05 8.65 14.86
C LYS A 202 -0.30 9.24 16.22
N ASN A 203 0.70 9.36 17.08
CA ASN A 203 0.55 9.82 18.48
C ASN A 203 -0.50 9.02 19.29
N GLY A 204 -0.75 7.77 18.89
CA GLY A 204 -1.73 6.90 19.53
C GLY A 204 -1.29 6.41 20.92
N ILE A 205 -2.24 5.89 21.69
CA ILE A 205 -1.97 5.23 22.98
C ILE A 205 -1.40 3.84 22.71
N GLN A 206 -0.46 3.38 23.52
CA GLN A 206 0.12 2.03 23.43
C GLN A 206 -0.93 0.92 23.56
N GLY A 207 -0.62 -0.25 23.03
CA GLY A 207 -1.51 -1.42 23.04
C GLY A 207 -1.53 -2.12 21.69
N LEU A 208 -0.56 -3.02 21.48
CA LEU A 208 -0.42 -3.86 20.27
C LEU A 208 -1.24 -5.14 20.44
N VAL A 209 -2.00 -5.48 19.42
CA VAL A 209 -2.60 -6.79 19.23
C VAL A 209 -1.91 -7.49 18.04
N VAL A 210 -1.42 -8.71 18.25
CA VAL A 210 -1.01 -9.60 17.16
C VAL A 210 -2.20 -10.51 16.87
N ASP A 211 -2.85 -10.27 15.74
CA ASP A 211 -4.06 -10.99 15.38
C ASP A 211 -3.74 -12.33 14.68
N LYS A 212 -4.77 -13.12 14.46
CA LYS A 212 -4.63 -14.41 13.73
C LYS A 212 -4.01 -14.15 12.35
N PRO A 213 -3.08 -15.03 11.91
CA PRO A 213 -2.42 -14.84 10.63
C PRO A 213 -3.39 -14.97 9.45
N VAL A 214 -3.07 -14.31 8.36
CA VAL A 214 -3.69 -14.55 7.05
C VAL A 214 -2.99 -15.78 6.44
N ILE A 215 -3.77 -16.78 6.04
CA ILE A 215 -3.27 -17.99 5.37
C ILE A 215 -3.68 -17.94 3.90
N ILE A 216 -2.68 -17.82 3.03
CA ILE A 216 -2.88 -17.89 1.58
C ILE A 216 -2.73 -19.34 1.14
N LYS A 217 -3.84 -19.90 0.68
CA LYS A 217 -3.84 -21.25 0.07
C LYS A 217 -3.52 -21.09 -1.42
N ARG A 218 -2.46 -21.71 -1.88
CA ARG A 218 -2.19 -21.88 -3.31
C ARG A 218 -2.45 -23.31 -3.67
N ASP A 219 -3.37 -23.51 -4.60
CA ASP A 219 -3.56 -24.84 -5.21
C ASP A 219 -2.24 -25.25 -5.87
N LYS A 220 -1.85 -26.50 -5.66
CA LYS A 220 -0.62 -27.08 -6.18
C LYS A 220 -0.72 -27.31 -7.67
#